data_d0af2915842392bfb526ef0baed87dc8
#
_entry.id   d0af2915842392bfb526ef0baed87dc8
#
_cell.length_a   1.000
_cell.length_b   1.000
_cell.length_c   1.000
_cell.angle_alpha   90.00
_cell.angle_beta   90.00
_cell.angle_gamma   90.00
#
_symmetry.space_group_name_H-M   'P 1'
#
loop_
_entity.id
_entity.type
_entity.pdbx_description
1 polymer ?
#
loop_
_entity_poly.entity_id
_entity_poly.type
_entity_poly.pdbx_seq_one_letter_code
_entity_poly.pdbx_strand_id
1 'polypeptide(L)'
;MNRKWPSRALQILPFTAVLLAGCNKAEQAVVAPVVDVGTYTVKGQSLTLTTDLPGRTSAFRVAEVRPQVSGILQKRLFEEGTEVKQGQQLYQIDPATYKAQLAKAHANLDTAAKLAQRYERLLKTNAVSRQQYDDATAAWKQAQAEVQVASINVQYTRVLSPVSGRIGRSMVTEGALVQNGQTSELATVTQLDPIYVDVTQPITRILQLQRALASGGLQSAGKDQAQVSLTLDDGSDYPLPGSLKFSEVSVDQGTGSVTLRAVFPNPDHKLLPGMFVHAQLKEGVKESAKLVPQQAIIRDSRGVATVWVVKPDNTVERRDLETIRTVGNAWLVSKGVEPGDRVVTEGLQRLKPGIQVKPAEAGNVSLKTNFTADAH
;
A
#
# COMPACT_ATOMS: atom_id res chain seq x y z
N MET A 1 40.56 -74.86 -37.34
CA MET A 1 40.98 -76.08 -36.63
C MET A 1 39.80 -76.69 -35.97
N ASN A 2 39.06 -77.58 -36.59
CA ASN A 2 39.01 -79.03 -36.27
C ASN A 2 38.61 -79.31 -34.83
N ARG A 3 37.48 -79.92 -34.49
CA ARG A 3 37.01 -81.26 -34.75
C ARG A 3 35.63 -81.45 -34.08
N LYS A 4 34.61 -81.88 -34.82
CA LYS A 4 34.07 -83.22 -35.02
C LYS A 4 33.25 -83.79 -33.78
N TRP A 5 31.96 -83.98 -34.13
CA TRP A 5 30.99 -85.04 -33.79
C TRP A 5 31.48 -86.36 -33.24
N PRO A 6 30.66 -87.20 -32.60
CA PRO A 6 29.50 -87.88 -33.21
C PRO A 6 28.29 -88.21 -32.31
N SER A 7 27.11 -88.20 -32.91
CA SER A 7 26.02 -89.13 -32.99
C SER A 7 25.99 -90.45 -32.16
N ARG A 8 24.77 -90.74 -31.69
CA ARG A 8 24.04 -92.06 -31.75
C ARG A 8 22.85 -91.97 -30.86
N ALA A 9 21.65 -92.10 -31.28
CA ALA A 9 20.79 -93.17 -31.79
C ALA A 9 19.80 -93.64 -30.72
N LEU A 10 18.52 -93.39 -31.03
CA LEU A 10 17.45 -94.33 -31.30
C LEU A 10 16.98 -95.26 -30.15
N GLN A 11 15.71 -95.09 -29.70
CA GLN A 11 14.70 -96.12 -29.42
C GLN A 11 13.42 -95.51 -28.89
N ILE A 12 12.36 -95.43 -29.55
CA ILE A 12 11.13 -96.11 -29.96
C ILE A 12 10.29 -96.65 -28.76
N LEU A 13 9.06 -95.97 -28.62
CA LEU A 13 7.66 -96.38 -28.29
C LEU A 13 7.42 -97.10 -26.92
N PRO A 14 6.11 -97.16 -26.49
CA PRO A 14 4.87 -96.42 -26.82
C PRO A 14 3.98 -96.04 -25.62
N PHE A 15 2.87 -95.31 -25.88
CA PHE A 15 1.54 -95.46 -25.33
C PHE A 15 1.29 -95.14 -23.83
N THR A 16 0.63 -94.07 -23.55
CA THR A 16 -0.65 -94.12 -22.80
C THR A 16 -1.39 -92.73 -22.90
N ALA A 17 -2.63 -92.84 -23.39
CA ALA A 17 -3.64 -91.75 -23.39
C ALA A 17 -4.09 -91.51 -21.95
N VAL A 18 -4.06 -90.30 -21.42
CA VAL A 18 -4.77 -89.88 -20.20
C VAL A 18 -5.42 -88.53 -20.45
N LEU A 19 -6.74 -88.61 -20.53
CA LEU A 19 -7.79 -87.73 -20.18
C LEU A 19 -7.44 -86.22 -19.96
N LEU A 20 -7.89 -85.36 -20.91
CA LEU A 20 -8.17 -83.92 -20.70
C LEU A 20 -9.30 -83.80 -19.67
N ALA A 21 -8.95 -83.48 -18.43
CA ALA A 21 -9.83 -82.84 -17.45
C ALA A 21 -9.56 -81.35 -17.53
N GLY A 22 -10.44 -80.60 -18.21
CA GLY A 22 -10.43 -79.15 -18.27
C GLY A 22 -10.68 -78.56 -16.91
N CYS A 23 -9.63 -78.01 -16.24
CA CYS A 23 -9.83 -77.06 -15.16
C CYS A 23 -10.25 -75.71 -15.75
N ASN A 24 -11.58 -75.48 -15.77
CA ASN A 24 -12.19 -74.19 -15.97
C ASN A 24 -11.87 -73.38 -14.71
N LYS A 25 -10.73 -72.68 -14.70
CA LYS A 25 -10.40 -71.74 -13.62
C LYS A 25 -11.29 -70.58 -13.81
N ALA A 26 -12.44 -70.54 -13.09
CA ALA A 26 -13.26 -69.36 -12.96
C ALA A 26 -12.35 -68.19 -12.63
N GLU A 27 -12.24 -67.23 -13.55
CA GLU A 27 -11.61 -65.98 -13.34
C GLU A 27 -12.34 -65.26 -12.19
N GLN A 28 -11.84 -65.45 -10.97
CA GLN A 28 -12.28 -64.68 -9.84
C GLN A 28 -12.04 -63.24 -10.19
N ALA A 29 -13.12 -62.51 -10.48
CA ALA A 29 -13.09 -61.08 -10.60
C ALA A 29 -12.41 -60.57 -9.32
N VAL A 30 -11.19 -60.09 -9.47
CA VAL A 30 -10.44 -59.41 -8.40
C VAL A 30 -11.26 -58.21 -8.06
N VAL A 31 -12.06 -58.28 -6.99
CA VAL A 31 -12.76 -57.12 -6.42
C VAL A 31 -11.64 -56.16 -6.05
N ALA A 32 -11.49 -55.11 -6.86
CA ALA A 32 -10.53 -54.07 -6.59
C ALA A 32 -10.75 -53.56 -5.16
N PRO A 33 -9.71 -53.50 -4.32
CA PRO A 33 -9.88 -53.04 -2.95
C PRO A 33 -10.51 -51.68 -2.91
N VAL A 34 -11.68 -51.57 -2.26
CA VAL A 34 -12.35 -50.29 -2.04
C VAL A 34 -11.46 -49.45 -1.12
N VAL A 35 -11.01 -48.29 -1.60
CA VAL A 35 -10.12 -47.41 -0.87
C VAL A 35 -10.93 -46.43 -0.02
N ASP A 36 -10.67 -46.42 1.30
CA ASP A 36 -11.23 -45.38 2.17
C ASP A 36 -10.59 -44.03 1.85
N VAL A 37 -11.41 -43.01 1.68
CA VAL A 37 -10.97 -41.62 1.33
C VAL A 37 -11.68 -40.61 2.21
N GLY A 38 -10.92 -39.60 2.67
CA GLY A 38 -11.49 -38.39 3.27
C GLY A 38 -11.91 -37.41 2.19
N THR A 39 -13.13 -36.89 2.30
CA THR A 39 -13.69 -35.97 1.29
C THR A 39 -14.14 -34.65 1.93
N TYR A 40 -14.00 -33.58 1.16
CA TYR A 40 -14.56 -32.27 1.48
C TYR A 40 -15.63 -31.91 0.45
N THR A 41 -16.82 -31.52 0.92
CA THR A 41 -17.90 -31.07 0.01
C THR A 41 -17.70 -29.59 -0.31
N VAL A 42 -17.50 -29.28 -1.58
CA VAL A 42 -17.34 -27.89 -2.06
C VAL A 42 -18.66 -27.14 -1.84
N LYS A 43 -18.55 -26.01 -1.13
CA LYS A 43 -19.70 -25.12 -0.88
C LYS A 43 -19.52 -23.83 -1.66
N GLY A 44 -20.61 -23.33 -2.26
CA GLY A 44 -20.67 -21.95 -2.73
C GLY A 44 -20.88 -21.04 -1.53
N GLN A 45 -19.92 -20.19 -1.24
CA GLN A 45 -20.00 -19.26 -0.11
C GLN A 45 -19.71 -17.83 -0.55
N SER A 46 -20.31 -16.87 0.14
CA SER A 46 -19.98 -15.47 -0.07
C SER A 46 -18.57 -15.21 0.48
N LEU A 47 -17.71 -14.68 -0.38
CA LEU A 47 -16.34 -14.36 -0.04
C LEU A 47 -16.02 -12.92 -0.42
N THR A 48 -15.68 -12.11 0.56
CA THR A 48 -15.09 -10.78 0.31
C THR A 48 -13.65 -10.98 -0.09
N LEU A 49 -13.33 -10.62 -1.31
CA LEU A 49 -11.95 -10.65 -1.79
C LEU A 49 -11.23 -9.37 -1.33
N THR A 50 -10.08 -9.54 -0.71
CA THR A 50 -9.20 -8.44 -0.32
C THR A 50 -7.85 -8.59 -0.98
N THR A 51 -7.23 -7.49 -1.38
CA THR A 51 -5.82 -7.43 -1.77
C THR A 51 -5.07 -6.68 -0.70
N ASP A 52 -4.07 -7.35 -0.14
CA ASP A 52 -3.15 -6.75 0.81
C ASP A 52 -2.03 -6.03 0.09
N LEU A 53 -1.80 -4.78 0.48
CA LEU A 53 -0.83 -3.87 -0.12
C LEU A 53 0.07 -3.35 1.00
N PRO A 54 1.26 -3.93 1.19
CA PRO A 54 2.20 -3.44 2.19
C PRO A 54 2.66 -2.02 1.84
N GLY A 55 2.74 -1.17 2.85
CA GLY A 55 3.08 0.23 2.69
C GLY A 55 3.70 0.85 3.93
N ARG A 56 4.02 2.14 3.83
CA ARG A 56 4.49 2.95 4.94
C ARG A 56 3.70 4.24 5.03
N THR A 57 3.47 4.66 6.25
CA THR A 57 2.87 5.97 6.51
C THR A 57 3.86 7.09 6.21
N SER A 58 3.36 8.20 5.67
CA SER A 58 4.12 9.44 5.49
C SER A 58 3.26 10.64 5.88
N ALA A 59 3.92 11.69 6.36
CA ALA A 59 3.20 12.88 6.79
C ALA A 59 2.49 13.57 5.61
N PHE A 60 1.32 14.16 5.87
CA PHE A 60 0.61 14.94 4.86
C PHE A 60 1.40 16.16 4.42
N ARG A 61 2.01 16.87 5.38
CA ARG A 61 2.93 17.98 5.15
C ARG A 61 4.02 17.98 6.21
N VAL A 62 5.22 18.29 5.78
CA VAL A 62 6.36 18.56 6.67
C VAL A 62 6.86 19.96 6.33
N ALA A 63 6.94 20.82 7.33
CA ALA A 63 7.42 22.17 7.15
C ALA A 63 8.59 22.45 8.09
N GLU A 64 9.74 22.70 7.50
CA GLU A 64 10.93 23.14 8.21
C GLU A 64 10.81 24.64 8.55
N VAL A 65 10.90 24.95 9.82
CA VAL A 65 10.86 26.33 10.31
C VAL A 65 12.28 26.88 10.26
N ARG A 66 12.52 27.84 9.36
CA ARG A 66 13.85 28.46 9.17
C ARG A 66 13.77 29.96 9.40
N PRO A 67 14.85 30.59 9.93
CA PRO A 67 14.87 32.04 10.12
C PRO A 67 14.98 32.77 8.79
N GLN A 68 14.21 33.85 8.65
CA GLN A 68 14.25 34.74 7.47
C GLN A 68 15.10 35.99 7.70
N VAL A 69 15.54 36.22 8.93
CA VAL A 69 16.44 37.29 9.32
C VAL A 69 17.49 36.76 10.30
N SER A 70 18.64 37.45 10.37
CA SER A 70 19.73 37.06 11.27
C SER A 70 19.60 37.77 12.61
N GLY A 71 19.97 37.10 13.71
CA GLY A 71 19.96 37.71 15.05
C GLY A 71 20.00 36.68 16.16
N ILE A 72 20.00 37.16 17.39
CA ILE A 72 19.98 36.31 18.58
C ILE A 72 18.56 35.82 18.84
N LEU A 73 18.39 34.52 19.06
CA LEU A 73 17.11 33.94 19.45
C LEU A 73 16.80 34.31 20.91
N GLN A 74 15.83 35.16 21.12
CA GLN A 74 15.50 35.64 22.48
C GLN A 74 14.62 34.67 23.25
N LYS A 75 13.59 34.11 22.56
CA LYS A 75 12.57 33.28 23.22
C LYS A 75 12.06 32.20 22.29
N ARG A 76 11.76 31.02 22.89
CA ARG A 76 10.91 29.97 22.32
C ARG A 76 9.53 30.08 22.97
N LEU A 77 8.47 30.08 22.17
CA LEU A 77 7.10 30.36 22.57
C LEU A 77 6.16 29.15 22.41
N PHE A 78 6.71 27.93 22.40
CA PHE A 78 5.96 26.69 22.30
C PHE A 78 6.60 25.61 23.18
N GLU A 79 5.83 24.58 23.51
CA GLU A 79 6.32 23.31 24.08
C GLU A 79 6.57 22.31 22.96
N GLU A 80 7.69 21.60 23.04
CA GLU A 80 8.06 20.54 22.08
C GLU A 80 7.05 19.40 22.10
N GLY A 81 6.71 18.89 20.93
CA GLY A 81 5.74 17.81 20.80
C GLY A 81 4.27 18.23 20.92
N THR A 82 3.95 19.52 21.05
CA THR A 82 2.57 20.02 21.10
C THR A 82 2.04 20.38 19.72
N GLU A 83 0.71 20.56 19.62
CA GLU A 83 0.04 21.06 18.43
C GLU A 83 0.20 22.57 18.31
N VAL A 84 0.57 23.04 17.13
CA VAL A 84 0.67 24.46 16.78
C VAL A 84 -0.22 24.77 15.58
N LYS A 85 -0.72 26.00 15.53
CA LYS A 85 -1.57 26.50 14.44
C LYS A 85 -0.72 27.25 13.41
N GLN A 86 -1.13 27.23 12.16
CA GLN A 86 -0.55 28.07 11.12
C GLN A 86 -0.62 29.55 11.56
N GLY A 87 0.50 30.28 11.43
CA GLY A 87 0.64 31.67 11.86
C GLY A 87 0.92 31.86 13.36
N GLN A 88 0.93 30.78 14.17
CA GLN A 88 1.34 30.86 15.57
C GLN A 88 2.81 31.21 15.67
N GLN A 89 3.16 32.17 16.55
CA GLN A 89 4.54 32.54 16.79
C GLN A 89 5.26 31.44 17.59
N LEU A 90 6.36 30.96 17.00
CA LEU A 90 7.19 29.88 17.56
C LEU A 90 8.44 30.43 18.27
N TYR A 91 9.08 31.42 17.62
CA TYR A 91 10.28 32.02 18.17
C TYR A 91 10.27 33.53 18.04
N GLN A 92 11.07 34.17 18.88
CA GLN A 92 11.39 35.60 18.80
C GLN A 92 12.88 35.78 18.59
N ILE A 93 13.26 36.32 17.45
CA ILE A 93 14.61 36.84 17.16
C ILE A 93 14.68 38.28 17.66
N ASP A 94 15.84 38.73 18.13
CA ASP A 94 16.01 40.11 18.65
C ASP A 94 15.59 41.14 17.59
N PRO A 95 14.52 41.92 17.85
CA PRO A 95 14.02 42.91 16.91
C PRO A 95 14.70 44.28 17.02
N ALA A 96 15.64 44.51 17.97
CA ALA A 96 16.13 45.84 18.31
C ALA A 96 16.74 46.57 17.11
N THR A 97 17.63 45.91 16.38
CA THR A 97 18.29 46.49 15.20
C THR A 97 17.30 46.75 14.05
N TYR A 98 16.37 45.84 13.83
CA TYR A 98 15.32 45.97 12.80
C TYR A 98 14.31 47.09 13.11
N LYS A 99 13.92 47.24 14.39
CA LYS A 99 13.08 48.38 14.84
C LYS A 99 13.79 49.70 14.67
N ALA A 100 15.09 49.79 14.95
CA ALA A 100 15.87 51.00 14.72
C ALA A 100 15.96 51.35 13.23
N GLN A 101 16.13 50.34 12.34
CA GLN A 101 16.09 50.53 10.88
C GLN A 101 14.71 51.03 10.39
N LEU A 102 13.63 50.44 10.93
CA LEU A 102 12.27 50.88 10.62
C LEU A 102 12.02 52.34 11.04
N ALA A 103 12.45 52.72 12.25
CA ALA A 103 12.35 54.10 12.74
C ALA A 103 13.13 55.09 11.85
N LYS A 104 14.33 54.73 11.39
CA LYS A 104 15.10 55.51 10.44
C LYS A 104 14.37 55.67 9.12
N ALA A 105 13.82 54.59 8.56
CA ALA A 105 13.05 54.63 7.31
C ALA A 105 11.80 55.50 7.44
N HIS A 106 11.10 55.47 8.57
CA HIS A 106 9.99 56.35 8.83
C HIS A 106 10.37 57.86 8.85
N ALA A 107 11.51 58.18 9.50
CA ALA A 107 12.01 59.56 9.52
C ALA A 107 12.34 60.07 8.08
N ASN A 108 12.96 59.24 7.26
CA ASN A 108 13.24 59.52 5.86
C ASN A 108 11.95 59.76 5.04
N LEU A 109 10.96 58.87 5.23
CA LEU A 109 9.64 59.00 4.58
C LEU A 109 8.98 60.29 4.96
N ASP A 110 8.95 60.70 6.24
CA ASP A 110 8.35 61.94 6.68
C ASP A 110 9.00 63.18 6.03
N THR A 111 10.33 63.15 5.94
CA THR A 111 11.09 64.22 5.26
C THR A 111 10.78 64.30 3.78
N ALA A 112 10.81 63.19 3.06
CA ALA A 112 10.53 63.13 1.64
C ALA A 112 9.06 63.51 1.31
N ALA A 113 8.12 63.04 2.14
CA ALA A 113 6.68 63.40 1.99
C ALA A 113 6.45 64.87 2.15
N LYS A 114 7.04 65.51 3.17
CA LYS A 114 6.94 66.96 3.38
C LYS A 114 7.52 67.76 2.22
N LEU A 115 8.63 67.31 1.62
CA LEU A 115 9.25 67.94 0.48
C LEU A 115 8.35 67.81 -0.77
N ALA A 116 7.85 66.64 -1.09
CA ALA A 116 6.95 66.39 -2.19
C ALA A 116 5.66 67.23 -2.10
N GLN A 117 5.06 67.26 -0.90
CA GLN A 117 3.86 68.09 -0.65
C GLN A 117 4.15 69.57 -0.78
N ARG A 118 5.34 70.03 -0.40
CA ARG A 118 5.76 71.44 -0.61
C ARG A 118 5.88 71.73 -2.08
N TYR A 119 6.54 70.85 -2.85
CA TYR A 119 6.72 71.11 -4.31
C TYR A 119 5.42 70.95 -5.06
N GLU A 120 4.48 70.13 -4.64
CA GLU A 120 3.14 70.05 -5.20
C GLU A 120 2.43 71.46 -5.10
N ARG A 121 2.53 72.07 -3.92
CA ARG A 121 1.91 73.41 -3.71
C ARG A 121 2.63 74.49 -4.52
N LEU A 122 3.98 74.44 -4.57
CA LEU A 122 4.75 75.47 -5.36
C LEU A 122 4.61 75.27 -6.86
N LEU A 123 4.37 74.09 -7.36
CA LEU A 123 4.12 73.82 -8.77
C LEU A 123 2.82 74.50 -9.23
N LYS A 124 1.77 74.54 -8.38
CA LYS A 124 0.51 75.22 -8.68
C LYS A 124 0.69 76.72 -8.89
N THR A 125 1.74 77.35 -8.33
CA THR A 125 2.11 78.78 -8.49
C THR A 125 3.28 78.92 -9.44
N ASN A 126 3.69 77.92 -10.21
CA ASN A 126 4.84 77.95 -11.11
C ASN A 126 6.16 78.37 -10.42
N ALA A 127 6.28 78.20 -9.11
CA ALA A 127 7.48 78.55 -8.33
C ALA A 127 8.58 77.47 -8.37
N VAL A 128 8.29 76.26 -8.90
CA VAL A 128 9.25 75.15 -9.10
C VAL A 128 9.00 74.55 -10.50
N SER A 129 10.06 73.87 -11.03
CA SER A 129 9.92 73.14 -12.30
C SER A 129 9.15 71.80 -12.07
N ARG A 130 8.53 71.31 -13.15
CA ARG A 130 7.88 69.98 -13.12
C ARG A 130 8.85 68.90 -12.79
N GLN A 131 10.07 68.98 -13.29
CA GLN A 131 11.13 67.98 -12.97
C GLN A 131 11.41 67.93 -11.47
N GLN A 132 11.54 69.09 -10.80
CA GLN A 132 11.78 69.15 -9.36
C GLN A 132 10.64 68.49 -8.55
N TYR A 133 9.39 68.68 -8.97
CA TYR A 133 8.25 68.00 -8.35
C TYR A 133 8.26 66.49 -8.61
N ASP A 134 8.54 66.09 -9.85
CA ASP A 134 8.59 64.68 -10.23
C ASP A 134 9.71 63.95 -9.47
N ASP A 135 10.91 64.55 -9.33
CA ASP A 135 12.04 64.02 -8.54
C ASP A 135 11.69 63.89 -7.05
N ALA A 136 11.06 64.90 -6.46
CA ALA A 136 10.64 64.82 -5.05
C ALA A 136 9.55 63.76 -4.81
N THR A 137 8.64 63.59 -5.78
CA THR A 137 7.60 62.55 -5.73
C THR A 137 8.20 61.17 -5.88
N ALA A 138 9.21 60.98 -6.73
CA ALA A 138 9.94 59.73 -6.86
C ALA A 138 10.70 59.37 -5.56
N ALA A 139 11.39 60.36 -4.96
CA ALA A 139 12.07 60.15 -3.66
C ALA A 139 11.10 59.78 -2.52
N TRP A 140 9.91 60.41 -2.49
CA TRP A 140 8.87 60.03 -1.52
C TRP A 140 8.42 58.57 -1.71
N LYS A 141 8.12 58.17 -2.96
CA LYS A 141 7.71 56.78 -3.25
C LYS A 141 8.83 55.78 -2.89
N GLN A 142 10.11 56.12 -3.15
CA GLN A 142 11.24 55.31 -2.75
C GLN A 142 11.31 55.13 -1.22
N ALA A 143 11.20 56.23 -0.46
CA ALA A 143 11.20 56.17 1.00
C ALA A 143 10.01 55.36 1.57
N GLN A 144 8.85 55.41 0.89
CA GLN A 144 7.69 54.58 1.23
C GLN A 144 8.01 53.08 1.05
N ALA A 145 8.67 52.69 -0.03
CA ALA A 145 9.11 51.30 -0.25
C ALA A 145 10.17 50.86 0.78
N GLU A 146 11.08 51.72 1.20
CA GLU A 146 12.07 51.44 2.25
C GLU A 146 11.41 51.17 3.59
N VAL A 147 10.36 51.92 3.98
CA VAL A 147 9.56 51.62 5.19
C VAL A 147 8.91 50.24 5.11
N GLN A 148 8.36 49.88 3.95
CA GLN A 148 7.73 48.59 3.74
C GLN A 148 8.75 47.44 3.92
N VAL A 149 9.95 47.52 3.34
CA VAL A 149 11.02 46.53 3.50
C VAL A 149 11.46 46.44 4.97
N ALA A 150 11.69 47.55 5.65
CA ALA A 150 12.06 47.56 7.05
C ALA A 150 10.97 46.96 7.96
N SER A 151 9.69 47.22 7.67
CA SER A 151 8.54 46.64 8.35
C SER A 151 8.50 45.13 8.19
N ILE A 152 8.71 44.61 6.97
CA ILE A 152 8.79 43.15 6.71
C ILE A 152 9.92 42.52 7.50
N ASN A 153 11.09 43.15 7.57
CA ASN A 153 12.22 42.61 8.35
C ASN A 153 11.89 42.56 9.84
N VAL A 154 11.17 43.53 10.39
CA VAL A 154 10.67 43.45 11.78
C VAL A 154 9.66 42.29 11.95
N GLN A 155 8.78 42.09 10.99
CA GLN A 155 7.86 40.94 11.04
C GLN A 155 8.60 39.61 11.03
N TYR A 156 9.63 39.45 10.24
CA TYR A 156 10.45 38.24 10.17
C TYR A 156 11.23 37.94 11.44
N THR A 157 11.40 38.88 12.36
CA THR A 157 11.93 38.58 13.70
C THR A 157 10.99 37.71 14.52
N ARG A 158 9.70 37.70 14.15
CA ARG A 158 8.68 36.80 14.71
C ARG A 158 8.59 35.57 13.80
N VAL A 159 9.21 34.49 14.20
CA VAL A 159 9.19 33.25 13.42
C VAL A 159 7.85 32.54 13.66
N LEU A 160 7.06 32.41 12.61
CA LEU A 160 5.71 31.86 12.65
C LEU A 160 5.69 30.43 12.07
N SER A 161 4.72 29.63 12.54
CA SER A 161 4.47 28.31 11.95
C SER A 161 3.89 28.43 10.55
N PRO A 162 4.50 27.80 9.52
CA PRO A 162 3.98 27.85 8.15
C PRO A 162 2.74 26.97 7.92
N VAL A 163 2.53 25.95 8.76
CA VAL A 163 1.41 25.00 8.70
C VAL A 163 0.89 24.70 10.11
N SER A 164 -0.33 24.21 10.21
CA SER A 164 -0.84 23.63 11.46
C SER A 164 -0.37 22.17 11.55
N GLY A 165 -0.04 21.72 12.77
CA GLY A 165 0.40 20.35 13.04
C GLY A 165 1.25 20.22 14.29
N ARG A 166 1.82 19.07 14.51
CA ARG A 166 2.66 18.78 15.69
C ARG A 166 4.08 19.31 15.48
N ILE A 167 4.53 20.16 16.39
CA ILE A 167 5.90 20.67 16.36
C ILE A 167 6.85 19.67 17.01
N GLY A 168 7.99 19.44 16.36
CA GLY A 168 9.07 18.60 16.88
C GLY A 168 9.89 19.31 17.95
N ARG A 169 11.05 18.74 18.25
CA ARG A 169 12.04 19.35 19.14
C ARG A 169 12.64 20.61 18.52
N SER A 170 13.04 21.56 19.34
CA SER A 170 13.85 22.68 18.91
C SER A 170 15.30 22.26 18.65
N MET A 171 15.84 22.63 17.50
CA MET A 171 17.24 22.34 17.15
C MET A 171 18.19 23.44 17.63
N VAL A 172 17.65 24.52 18.20
CA VAL A 172 18.39 25.67 18.71
C VAL A 172 17.91 26.04 20.10
N THR A 173 18.80 26.65 20.88
CA THR A 173 18.50 27.14 22.23
C THR A 173 18.36 28.66 22.26
N GLU A 174 17.68 29.19 23.26
CA GLU A 174 17.64 30.63 23.51
C GLU A 174 19.06 31.15 23.73
N GLY A 175 19.35 32.33 23.20
CA GLY A 175 20.70 32.92 23.18
C GLY A 175 21.53 32.54 21.96
N ALA A 176 21.13 31.57 21.17
CA ALA A 176 21.86 31.18 19.95
C ALA A 176 21.77 32.26 18.86
N LEU A 177 22.81 32.44 18.11
CA LEU A 177 22.82 33.26 16.90
C LEU A 177 22.26 32.42 15.74
N VAL A 178 21.17 32.91 15.13
CA VAL A 178 20.57 32.34 13.92
C VAL A 178 20.86 33.24 12.72
N GLN A 179 20.93 32.65 11.52
CA GLN A 179 21.27 33.38 10.30
C GLN A 179 20.24 33.14 9.22
N ASN A 180 19.92 34.17 8.46
CA ASN A 180 19.09 34.03 7.26
C ASN A 180 19.77 33.10 6.26
N GLY A 181 19.01 32.13 5.74
CA GLY A 181 19.52 31.15 4.76
C GLY A 181 20.36 30.02 5.35
N GLN A 182 20.45 29.86 6.69
CA GLN A 182 21.10 28.70 7.30
C GLN A 182 20.46 27.39 6.85
N THR A 183 21.28 26.35 6.69
CA THR A 183 20.82 25.01 6.28
C THR A 183 20.08 24.26 7.37
N SER A 184 20.42 24.48 8.64
CA SER A 184 19.73 23.85 9.77
C SER A 184 18.42 24.57 10.08
N GLU A 185 17.35 23.80 10.24
CA GLU A 185 16.06 24.29 10.70
C GLU A 185 16.08 24.64 12.19
N LEU A 186 15.19 25.49 12.63
CA LEU A 186 14.94 25.78 14.05
C LEU A 186 14.07 24.69 14.70
N ALA A 187 13.07 24.23 13.97
CA ALA A 187 12.17 23.13 14.32
C ALA A 187 11.47 22.64 13.06
N THR A 188 10.84 21.47 13.16
CA THR A 188 9.99 20.92 12.10
C THR A 188 8.56 20.83 12.61
N VAL A 189 7.60 21.29 11.80
CA VAL A 189 6.17 21.12 12.05
C VAL A 189 5.62 20.09 11.08
N THR A 190 5.01 19.04 11.63
CA THR A 190 4.49 17.90 10.86
C THR A 190 2.98 17.84 10.98
N GLN A 191 2.29 17.94 9.85
CA GLN A 191 0.85 17.74 9.78
C GLN A 191 0.57 16.24 9.71
N LEU A 192 -0.11 15.71 10.75
CA LEU A 192 -0.40 14.29 10.91
C LEU A 192 -1.84 13.91 10.51
N ASP A 193 -2.75 14.88 10.43
CA ASP A 193 -4.12 14.68 9.98
C ASP A 193 -4.43 15.59 8.79
N PRO A 194 -4.85 15.00 7.65
CA PRO A 194 -4.80 13.56 7.33
C PRO A 194 -3.37 13.02 7.23
N ILE A 195 -3.20 11.71 7.09
CA ILE A 195 -1.90 11.06 6.88
C ILE A 195 -1.90 10.30 5.56
N TYR A 196 -0.74 10.20 4.94
CA TYR A 196 -0.53 9.39 3.74
C TYR A 196 -0.08 7.98 4.10
N VAL A 197 -0.48 7.03 3.28
CA VAL A 197 0.08 5.69 3.22
C VAL A 197 0.59 5.46 1.81
N ASP A 198 1.89 5.29 1.68
CA ASP A 198 2.57 5.06 0.41
C ASP A 198 2.76 3.55 0.21
N VAL A 199 2.20 3.03 -0.87
CA VAL A 199 2.16 1.61 -1.24
C VAL A 199 2.86 1.42 -2.57
N THR A 200 3.93 0.64 -2.59
CA THR A 200 4.69 0.37 -3.83
C THR A 200 4.25 -0.95 -4.45
N GLN A 201 3.85 -0.92 -5.71
CA GLN A 201 3.38 -2.08 -6.46
C GLN A 201 3.95 -2.13 -7.87
N PRO A 202 4.17 -3.33 -8.45
CA PRO A 202 4.52 -3.45 -9.86
C PRO A 202 3.45 -2.84 -10.76
N ILE A 203 3.85 -2.19 -11.85
CA ILE A 203 2.93 -1.53 -12.80
C ILE A 203 1.85 -2.48 -13.33
N THR A 204 2.21 -3.76 -13.55
CA THR A 204 1.25 -4.77 -14.02
C THR A 204 0.09 -4.97 -13.05
N ARG A 205 0.38 -4.95 -11.73
CA ARG A 205 -0.64 -5.05 -10.68
C ARG A 205 -1.54 -3.83 -10.64
N ILE A 206 -0.96 -2.65 -10.80
CA ILE A 206 -1.72 -1.38 -10.84
C ILE A 206 -2.70 -1.35 -12.00
N LEU A 207 -2.26 -1.75 -13.20
CA LEU A 207 -3.15 -1.84 -14.36
C LEU A 207 -4.30 -2.84 -14.16
N GLN A 208 -4.07 -3.94 -13.44
CA GLN A 208 -5.14 -4.87 -13.05
C GLN A 208 -6.14 -4.21 -12.08
N LEU A 209 -5.64 -3.52 -11.04
CA LEU A 209 -6.47 -2.82 -10.06
C LEU A 209 -7.30 -1.69 -10.70
N GLN A 210 -6.71 -0.92 -11.61
CA GLN A 210 -7.43 0.11 -12.36
C GLN A 210 -8.55 -0.47 -13.23
N ARG A 211 -8.30 -1.59 -13.93
CA ARG A 211 -9.34 -2.29 -14.69
C ARG A 211 -10.44 -2.82 -13.78
N ALA A 212 -10.08 -3.37 -12.62
CA ALA A 212 -11.05 -3.85 -11.63
C ALA A 212 -11.90 -2.71 -11.07
N LEU A 213 -11.31 -1.53 -10.83
CA LEU A 213 -12.05 -0.33 -10.42
C LEU A 213 -13.01 0.13 -11.51
N ALA A 214 -12.56 0.22 -12.75
CA ALA A 214 -13.36 0.65 -13.89
C ALA A 214 -14.54 -0.30 -14.20
N SER A 215 -14.38 -1.61 -13.93
CA SER A 215 -15.42 -2.63 -14.09
C SER A 215 -16.36 -2.77 -12.88
N GLY A 216 -16.19 -1.97 -11.82
CA GLY A 216 -16.96 -2.07 -10.58
C GLY A 216 -16.57 -3.24 -9.67
N GLY A 217 -15.45 -3.89 -9.95
CA GLY A 217 -14.91 -4.98 -9.15
C GLY A 217 -14.20 -4.54 -7.85
N LEU A 218 -14.03 -3.22 -7.65
CA LEU A 218 -13.51 -2.63 -6.41
C LEU A 218 -14.52 -1.68 -5.79
N GLN A 219 -14.54 -1.61 -4.46
CA GLN A 219 -15.36 -0.62 -3.77
C GLN A 219 -14.81 0.78 -4.01
N SER A 220 -15.60 1.63 -4.70
CA SER A 220 -15.21 3.00 -5.03
C SER A 220 -15.32 3.92 -3.82
N ALA A 221 -14.33 4.81 -3.65
CA ALA A 221 -14.35 5.93 -2.70
C ALA A 221 -14.54 7.29 -3.40
N GLY A 222 -14.75 7.29 -4.73
CA GLY A 222 -14.88 8.47 -5.58
C GLY A 222 -14.32 8.22 -6.97
N LYS A 223 -14.27 9.27 -7.80
CA LYS A 223 -13.71 9.16 -9.16
C LYS A 223 -12.22 8.75 -9.08
N ASP A 224 -11.87 7.65 -9.73
CA ASP A 224 -10.51 7.09 -9.77
C ASP A 224 -9.91 6.80 -8.38
N GLN A 225 -10.76 6.49 -7.39
CA GLN A 225 -10.35 6.19 -6.02
C GLN A 225 -11.01 4.90 -5.54
N ALA A 226 -10.22 4.06 -4.86
CA ALA A 226 -10.72 2.87 -4.21
C ALA A 226 -10.73 3.04 -2.69
N GLN A 227 -11.74 2.50 -2.02
CA GLN A 227 -11.80 2.48 -0.58
C GLN A 227 -10.82 1.44 -0.04
N VAL A 228 -10.04 1.85 0.95
CA VAL A 228 -9.06 0.99 1.62
C VAL A 228 -9.27 1.00 3.12
N SER A 229 -9.09 -0.14 3.76
CA SER A 229 -8.90 -0.27 5.20
C SER A 229 -7.40 -0.46 5.51
N LEU A 230 -7.02 -0.26 6.75
CA LEU A 230 -5.63 -0.34 7.17
C LEU A 230 -5.52 -1.31 8.34
N THR A 231 -4.57 -2.22 8.27
CA THR A 231 -4.15 -3.07 9.37
C THR A 231 -2.74 -2.65 9.79
N LEU A 232 -2.54 -2.44 11.09
CA LEU A 232 -1.25 -2.05 11.66
C LEU A 232 -0.32 -3.26 11.78
N ASP A 233 0.96 -3.02 12.02
CA ASP A 233 1.99 -4.05 12.15
C ASP A 233 1.76 -5.02 13.34
N ASP A 234 1.01 -4.57 14.36
CA ASP A 234 0.57 -5.39 15.49
C ASP A 234 -0.65 -6.28 15.19
N GLY A 235 -1.15 -6.24 13.94
CA GLY A 235 -2.33 -6.98 13.50
C GLY A 235 -3.66 -6.32 13.85
N SER A 236 -3.69 -5.15 14.48
CA SER A 236 -4.91 -4.42 14.80
C SER A 236 -5.44 -3.66 13.58
N ASP A 237 -6.76 -3.62 13.42
CA ASP A 237 -7.39 -2.86 12.35
C ASP A 237 -7.53 -1.39 12.74
N TYR A 238 -7.17 -0.51 11.80
CA TYR A 238 -7.41 0.92 11.96
C TYR A 238 -8.89 1.24 11.67
N PRO A 239 -9.59 1.95 12.56
CA PRO A 239 -11.06 2.06 12.49
C PRO A 239 -11.56 2.95 11.35
N LEU A 240 -10.74 3.90 10.87
CA LEU A 240 -11.16 4.86 9.85
C LEU A 240 -10.71 4.41 8.47
N PRO A 241 -11.64 4.28 7.50
CA PRO A 241 -11.27 3.93 6.13
C PRO A 241 -10.55 5.08 5.43
N GLY A 242 -9.67 4.73 4.51
CA GLY A 242 -8.98 5.66 3.63
C GLY A 242 -9.41 5.55 2.18
N SER A 243 -8.85 6.42 1.35
CA SER A 243 -9.03 6.43 -0.09
C SER A 243 -7.68 6.29 -0.80
N LEU A 244 -7.55 5.25 -1.63
CA LEU A 244 -6.38 5.01 -2.48
C LEU A 244 -6.59 5.70 -3.83
N LYS A 245 -5.65 6.59 -4.20
CA LYS A 245 -5.67 7.31 -5.48
C LYS A 245 -4.77 6.61 -6.48
N PHE A 246 -5.28 6.38 -7.70
CA PHE A 246 -4.53 5.80 -8.82
C PHE A 246 -3.94 6.87 -9.75
N SER A 247 -3.60 8.03 -9.21
CA SER A 247 -3.16 9.20 -9.99
C SER A 247 -1.65 9.39 -10.09
N GLU A 248 -0.85 8.45 -9.58
CA GLU A 248 0.61 8.53 -9.71
C GLU A 248 1.01 8.29 -11.16
N VAL A 249 1.90 9.14 -11.69
CA VAL A 249 2.25 9.19 -13.11
C VAL A 249 3.66 8.65 -13.38
N SER A 250 4.43 8.38 -12.32
CA SER A 250 5.84 8.00 -12.45
C SER A 250 6.08 6.53 -12.11
N VAL A 251 6.76 5.84 -13.01
CA VAL A 251 7.25 4.46 -12.81
C VAL A 251 8.74 4.55 -12.49
N ASP A 252 9.17 3.93 -11.42
CA ASP A 252 10.58 3.75 -11.13
C ASP A 252 11.21 2.83 -12.19
N GLN A 253 12.17 3.35 -12.96
CA GLN A 253 12.77 2.64 -14.09
C GLN A 253 13.64 1.46 -13.67
N GLY A 254 14.17 1.46 -12.45
CA GLY A 254 15.02 0.39 -11.95
C GLY A 254 14.23 -0.85 -11.51
N THR A 255 13.05 -0.64 -10.93
CA THR A 255 12.23 -1.71 -10.35
C THR A 255 10.95 -2.00 -11.12
N GLY A 256 10.54 -1.13 -12.05
CA GLY A 256 9.25 -1.22 -12.75
C GLY A 256 8.04 -1.05 -11.83
N SER A 257 8.25 -0.43 -10.67
CA SER A 257 7.24 -0.23 -9.64
C SER A 257 6.69 1.20 -9.66
N VAL A 258 5.47 1.34 -9.18
CA VAL A 258 4.79 2.63 -8.97
C VAL A 258 4.39 2.72 -7.51
N THR A 259 4.55 3.90 -6.91
CA THR A 259 4.07 4.17 -5.57
C THR A 259 2.67 4.77 -5.66
N LEU A 260 1.69 4.07 -5.11
CA LEU A 260 0.33 4.59 -4.94
C LEU A 260 0.21 5.25 -3.57
N ARG A 261 -0.54 6.33 -3.52
CA ARG A 261 -0.77 7.07 -2.28
C ARG A 261 -2.22 6.97 -1.83
N ALA A 262 -2.42 6.45 -0.63
CA ALA A 262 -3.70 6.48 0.04
C ALA A 262 -3.73 7.61 1.09
N VAL A 263 -4.91 8.18 1.31
CA VAL A 263 -5.15 9.23 2.30
C VAL A 263 -6.04 8.66 3.38
N PHE A 264 -5.61 8.79 4.64
CA PHE A 264 -6.36 8.34 5.80
C PHE A 264 -6.62 9.50 6.76
N PRO A 265 -7.84 9.64 7.31
CA PRO A 265 -8.07 10.51 8.46
C PRO A 265 -7.26 10.02 9.67
N ASN A 266 -6.67 10.92 10.44
CA ASN A 266 -5.85 10.56 11.61
C ASN A 266 -6.07 11.54 12.78
N PRO A 267 -7.33 11.78 13.20
CA PRO A 267 -7.64 12.79 14.20
C PRO A 267 -7.00 12.51 15.58
N ASP A 268 -6.85 11.23 15.94
CA ASP A 268 -6.22 10.80 17.19
C ASP A 268 -4.69 10.73 17.13
N HIS A 269 -4.08 11.04 15.97
CA HIS A 269 -2.64 10.97 15.71
C HIS A 269 -2.01 9.60 16.05
N LYS A 270 -2.78 8.51 15.94
CA LYS A 270 -2.31 7.14 16.18
C LYS A 270 -1.33 6.66 15.11
N LEU A 271 -1.54 7.12 13.87
CA LEU A 271 -0.63 6.84 12.77
C LEU A 271 0.50 7.88 12.80
N LEU A 272 1.73 7.40 12.93
CA LEU A 272 2.92 8.23 12.89
C LEU A 272 3.69 8.00 11.57
N PRO A 273 4.35 9.01 11.01
CA PRO A 273 5.15 8.84 9.79
C PRO A 273 6.24 7.79 9.97
N GLY A 274 6.40 6.93 8.97
CA GLY A 274 7.41 5.86 8.95
C GLY A 274 6.91 4.51 9.46
N MET A 275 5.69 4.41 10.02
CA MET A 275 5.12 3.13 10.45
C MET A 275 4.89 2.21 9.26
N PHE A 276 5.16 0.92 9.46
CA PHE A 276 4.81 -0.11 8.50
C PHE A 276 3.33 -0.48 8.68
N VAL A 277 2.61 -0.63 7.58
CA VAL A 277 1.17 -0.86 7.58
C VAL A 277 0.75 -1.67 6.38
N HIS A 278 -0.39 -2.35 6.48
CA HIS A 278 -1.00 -3.12 5.40
C HIS A 278 -2.31 -2.45 4.95
N ALA A 279 -2.31 -1.87 3.76
CA ALA A 279 -3.52 -1.31 3.16
C ALA A 279 -4.31 -2.44 2.49
N GLN A 280 -5.53 -2.69 2.95
CA GLN A 280 -6.40 -3.73 2.42
C GLN A 280 -7.44 -3.14 1.49
N LEU A 281 -7.35 -3.52 0.22
CA LEU A 281 -8.27 -3.13 -0.82
C LEU A 281 -9.39 -4.17 -0.93
N LYS A 282 -10.65 -3.75 -0.76
CA LYS A 282 -11.80 -4.65 -0.92
C LYS A 282 -12.18 -4.79 -2.40
N GLU A 283 -11.97 -5.99 -2.95
CA GLU A 283 -12.29 -6.36 -4.34
C GLU A 283 -13.71 -6.95 -4.43
N GLY A 284 -14.74 -6.31 -3.97
CA GLY A 284 -16.09 -6.80 -4.07
C GLY A 284 -16.38 -8.14 -3.35
N VAL A 285 -17.63 -8.56 -3.39
CA VAL A 285 -18.11 -9.82 -2.80
C VAL A 285 -18.41 -10.79 -3.92
N LYS A 286 -17.78 -11.97 -3.90
CA LYS A 286 -18.13 -13.07 -4.79
C LYS A 286 -19.12 -13.98 -4.08
N GLU A 287 -20.42 -13.88 -4.43
CA GLU A 287 -21.50 -14.56 -3.72
C GLU A 287 -21.42 -16.08 -3.77
N SER A 288 -20.85 -16.65 -4.83
CA SER A 288 -20.70 -18.10 -5.01
C SER A 288 -19.25 -18.47 -5.25
N ALA A 289 -18.37 -18.12 -4.29
CA ALA A 289 -16.97 -18.52 -4.34
C ALA A 289 -16.83 -20.01 -4.05
N LYS A 290 -16.13 -20.73 -4.94
CA LYS A 290 -15.80 -22.16 -4.77
C LYS A 290 -14.42 -22.27 -4.19
N LEU A 291 -14.31 -22.70 -2.94
CA LEU A 291 -13.04 -22.90 -2.24
C LEU A 291 -12.71 -24.38 -2.17
N VAL A 292 -11.51 -24.75 -2.61
CA VAL A 292 -10.99 -26.12 -2.57
C VAL A 292 -9.77 -26.13 -1.63
N PRO A 293 -9.74 -27.00 -0.58
CA PRO A 293 -8.61 -27.11 0.32
C PRO A 293 -7.31 -27.37 -0.43
N GLN A 294 -6.21 -26.74 -0.04
CA GLN A 294 -4.91 -26.91 -0.72
C GLN A 294 -4.47 -28.37 -0.76
N GLN A 295 -4.75 -29.13 0.29
CA GLN A 295 -4.41 -30.55 0.38
C GLN A 295 -5.15 -31.46 -0.62
N ALA A 296 -6.28 -31.00 -1.21
CA ALA A 296 -7.00 -31.75 -2.23
C ALA A 296 -6.41 -31.55 -3.63
N ILE A 297 -5.54 -30.57 -3.83
CA ILE A 297 -5.03 -30.20 -5.14
C ILE A 297 -3.69 -30.85 -5.39
N ILE A 298 -3.60 -31.57 -6.51
CA ILE A 298 -2.38 -32.18 -7.02
C ILE A 298 -1.98 -31.42 -8.29
N ARG A 299 -0.71 -31.08 -8.43
CA ARG A 299 -0.18 -30.54 -9.69
C ARG A 299 0.44 -31.65 -10.50
N ASP A 300 0.06 -31.70 -11.77
CA ASP A 300 0.67 -32.65 -12.72
C ASP A 300 2.10 -32.20 -13.12
N SER A 301 2.79 -33.02 -13.90
CA SER A 301 4.14 -32.70 -14.42
C SER A 301 4.22 -31.46 -15.29
N ARG A 302 3.08 -30.95 -15.79
CA ARG A 302 2.96 -29.73 -16.58
C ARG A 302 2.58 -28.53 -15.69
N GLY A 303 2.40 -28.74 -14.35
CA GLY A 303 2.00 -27.69 -13.43
C GLY A 303 0.49 -27.45 -13.38
N VAL A 304 -0.33 -28.20 -14.12
CA VAL A 304 -1.79 -28.05 -14.11
C VAL A 304 -2.33 -28.54 -12.75
N ALA A 305 -3.13 -27.69 -12.11
CA ALA A 305 -3.80 -28.06 -10.86
C ALA A 305 -4.95 -29.03 -11.17
N THR A 306 -5.00 -30.14 -10.44
CA THR A 306 -6.03 -31.19 -10.63
C THR A 306 -6.56 -31.63 -9.26
N VAL A 307 -7.78 -32.17 -9.27
CA VAL A 307 -8.45 -32.68 -8.07
C VAL A 307 -9.15 -33.99 -8.38
N TRP A 308 -9.25 -34.86 -7.38
CA TRP A 308 -10.10 -36.05 -7.44
C TRP A 308 -11.48 -35.72 -6.94
N VAL A 309 -12.51 -35.97 -7.76
CA VAL A 309 -13.92 -35.79 -7.41
C VAL A 309 -14.59 -37.15 -7.31
N VAL A 310 -15.34 -37.36 -6.23
CA VAL A 310 -16.13 -38.57 -6.02
C VAL A 310 -17.51 -38.39 -6.66
N LYS A 311 -17.83 -39.24 -7.61
CA LYS A 311 -19.13 -39.30 -8.29
C LYS A 311 -20.21 -39.86 -7.39
N PRO A 312 -21.51 -39.74 -7.79
CA PRO A 312 -22.64 -40.34 -7.04
C PRO A 312 -22.57 -41.88 -6.92
N ASP A 313 -21.91 -42.55 -7.89
CA ASP A 313 -21.69 -44.01 -7.90
C ASP A 313 -20.47 -44.42 -7.03
N ASN A 314 -19.89 -43.49 -6.28
CA ASN A 314 -18.67 -43.65 -5.48
C ASN A 314 -17.43 -44.04 -6.30
N THR A 315 -17.39 -43.77 -7.60
CA THR A 315 -16.17 -43.81 -8.37
C THR A 315 -15.47 -42.44 -8.35
N VAL A 316 -14.14 -42.43 -8.55
CA VAL A 316 -13.38 -41.17 -8.60
C VAL A 316 -12.99 -40.82 -10.02
N GLU A 317 -13.09 -39.53 -10.32
CA GLU A 317 -12.58 -38.98 -11.55
C GLU A 317 -11.58 -37.84 -11.27
N ARG A 318 -10.60 -37.68 -12.13
CA ARG A 318 -9.66 -36.58 -12.05
C ARG A 318 -10.15 -35.44 -12.93
N ARG A 319 -10.27 -34.25 -12.34
CA ARG A 319 -10.68 -33.02 -13.06
C ARG A 319 -9.57 -31.98 -12.97
N ASP A 320 -9.37 -31.25 -14.07
CA ASP A 320 -8.47 -30.12 -14.12
C ASP A 320 -9.14 -28.90 -13.48
N LEU A 321 -8.38 -28.12 -12.73
CA LEU A 321 -8.85 -26.93 -12.04
C LEU A 321 -8.24 -25.67 -12.65
N GLU A 322 -9.07 -24.66 -12.86
CA GLU A 322 -8.59 -23.29 -13.05
C GLU A 322 -8.58 -22.59 -11.69
N THR A 323 -7.40 -22.46 -11.09
CA THR A 323 -7.20 -21.75 -9.81
C THR A 323 -6.98 -20.28 -10.05
N ILE A 324 -7.66 -19.41 -9.28
CA ILE A 324 -7.51 -17.94 -9.36
C ILE A 324 -6.42 -17.48 -8.40
N ARG A 325 -6.59 -17.75 -7.12
CA ARG A 325 -5.63 -17.39 -6.05
C ARG A 325 -5.85 -18.24 -4.79
N THR A 326 -4.91 -18.17 -3.87
CA THR A 326 -5.06 -18.73 -2.54
C THR A 326 -5.89 -17.83 -1.63
N VAL A 327 -6.69 -18.42 -0.76
CA VAL A 327 -7.46 -17.76 0.30
C VAL A 327 -7.29 -18.59 1.56
N GLY A 328 -6.49 -18.11 2.49
CA GLY A 328 -6.09 -18.89 3.65
C GLY A 328 -5.45 -20.22 3.24
N ASN A 329 -6.01 -21.34 3.73
CA ASN A 329 -5.56 -22.69 3.41
C ASN A 329 -6.32 -23.35 2.24
N ALA A 330 -7.01 -22.57 1.42
CA ALA A 330 -7.76 -23.04 0.25
C ALA A 330 -7.38 -22.28 -1.03
N TRP A 331 -7.76 -22.86 -2.17
CA TRP A 331 -7.71 -22.21 -3.46
C TRP A 331 -9.10 -21.75 -3.89
N LEU A 332 -9.22 -20.51 -4.30
CA LEU A 332 -10.37 -20.02 -5.04
C LEU A 332 -10.31 -20.54 -6.48
N VAL A 333 -11.37 -21.24 -6.91
CA VAL A 333 -11.43 -21.93 -8.20
C VAL A 333 -12.49 -21.31 -9.08
N SER A 334 -12.16 -21.09 -10.37
CA SER A 334 -13.14 -20.62 -11.38
C SER A 334 -13.86 -21.77 -12.07
N LYS A 335 -13.12 -22.82 -12.46
CA LYS A 335 -13.67 -23.98 -13.19
C LYS A 335 -13.09 -25.29 -12.67
N GLY A 336 -13.80 -26.38 -12.92
CA GLY A 336 -13.41 -27.75 -12.61
C GLY A 336 -14.18 -28.40 -11.48
N VAL A 337 -14.79 -27.60 -10.58
CA VAL A 337 -15.69 -28.10 -9.53
C VAL A 337 -16.94 -27.23 -9.43
N GLU A 338 -18.03 -27.85 -8.98
CA GLU A 338 -19.30 -27.17 -8.69
C GLU A 338 -19.70 -27.31 -7.21
N PRO A 339 -20.53 -26.42 -6.68
CA PRO A 339 -21.09 -26.58 -5.34
C PRO A 339 -21.82 -27.94 -5.22
N GLY A 340 -21.48 -28.70 -4.19
CA GLY A 340 -21.98 -30.07 -3.98
C GLY A 340 -21.00 -31.16 -4.39
N ASP A 341 -19.97 -30.85 -5.18
CA ASP A 341 -18.92 -31.82 -5.51
C ASP A 341 -18.13 -32.26 -4.25
N ARG A 342 -17.90 -33.55 -4.12
CA ARG A 342 -17.07 -34.12 -3.05
C ARG A 342 -15.65 -34.30 -3.55
N VAL A 343 -14.75 -33.45 -3.09
CA VAL A 343 -13.31 -33.53 -3.45
C VAL A 343 -12.54 -34.33 -2.44
N VAL A 344 -11.65 -35.18 -2.89
CA VAL A 344 -10.82 -36.03 -2.01
C VAL A 344 -9.69 -35.21 -1.42
N THR A 345 -9.55 -35.26 -0.10
CA THR A 345 -8.50 -34.59 0.68
C THR A 345 -7.53 -35.56 1.34
N GLU A 346 -7.92 -36.81 1.54
CA GLU A 346 -7.13 -37.87 2.16
C GLU A 346 -7.16 -39.17 1.32
N GLY A 347 -6.08 -39.92 1.30
CA GLY A 347 -5.99 -41.18 0.54
C GLY A 347 -5.60 -41.00 -0.95
N LEU A 348 -5.18 -39.82 -1.36
CA LEU A 348 -4.89 -39.41 -2.75
C LEU A 348 -3.90 -40.33 -3.50
N GLN A 349 -2.90 -40.89 -2.78
CA GLN A 349 -1.82 -41.69 -3.38
C GLN A 349 -2.28 -43.04 -3.95
N ARG A 350 -3.46 -43.53 -3.55
CA ARG A 350 -4.00 -44.81 -3.96
C ARG A 350 -5.03 -44.72 -5.08
N LEU A 351 -5.34 -43.50 -5.55
CA LEU A 351 -6.41 -43.27 -6.50
C LEU A 351 -5.95 -43.48 -7.95
N LYS A 352 -6.84 -44.10 -8.72
CA LYS A 352 -6.76 -44.20 -10.19
C LYS A 352 -8.13 -43.83 -10.75
N PRO A 353 -8.21 -43.31 -11.98
CA PRO A 353 -9.50 -42.98 -12.59
C PRO A 353 -10.44 -44.19 -12.61
N GLY A 354 -11.69 -44.01 -12.19
CA GLY A 354 -12.72 -45.04 -12.18
C GLY A 354 -12.69 -46.04 -11.03
N ILE A 355 -11.73 -45.95 -10.08
CA ILE A 355 -11.71 -46.84 -8.91
C ILE A 355 -12.88 -46.50 -7.98
N GLN A 356 -13.47 -47.54 -7.39
CA GLN A 356 -14.49 -47.41 -6.35
C GLN A 356 -13.84 -47.05 -5.01
N VAL A 357 -14.43 -46.05 -4.32
CA VAL A 357 -13.95 -45.59 -3.03
C VAL A 357 -15.08 -45.58 -2.00
N LYS A 358 -14.71 -45.61 -0.74
CA LYS A 358 -15.63 -45.41 0.40
C LYS A 358 -15.38 -43.99 0.95
N PRO A 359 -16.22 -43.02 0.59
CA PRO A 359 -16.01 -41.65 1.04
C PRO A 359 -16.49 -41.49 2.50
N ALA A 360 -15.65 -40.82 3.31
CA ALA A 360 -15.99 -40.33 4.63
C ALA A 360 -15.73 -38.84 4.67
N GLU A 361 -16.41 -38.10 5.53
CA GLU A 361 -16.12 -36.68 5.70
C GLU A 361 -14.72 -36.52 6.35
N ALA A 362 -13.88 -35.67 5.77
CA ALA A 362 -12.53 -35.46 6.28
C ALA A 362 -12.55 -34.65 7.58
N GLY A 363 -11.99 -35.22 8.65
CA GLY A 363 -11.97 -34.61 9.97
C GLY A 363 -10.90 -33.51 10.15
N ASN A 364 -9.94 -33.44 9.23
CA ASN A 364 -8.79 -32.52 9.31
C ASN A 364 -8.91 -31.29 8.40
N VAL A 365 -10.07 -31.06 7.78
CA VAL A 365 -10.31 -29.93 6.89
C VAL A 365 -11.11 -28.85 7.60
N SER A 366 -10.44 -27.80 8.02
CA SER A 366 -11.04 -26.54 8.46
C SER A 366 -10.59 -25.42 7.55
N LEU A 367 -11.52 -24.80 6.80
CA LEU A 367 -11.18 -23.66 5.95
C LEU A 367 -11.00 -22.41 6.81
N LYS A 368 -9.79 -21.86 6.80
CA LYS A 368 -9.49 -20.55 7.36
C LYS A 368 -9.65 -19.53 6.23
N THR A 369 -10.77 -18.81 6.21
CA THR A 369 -11.07 -17.80 5.18
C THR A 369 -10.66 -16.38 5.58
N ASN A 370 -10.30 -16.15 6.84
CA ASN A 370 -9.81 -14.89 7.36
C ASN A 370 -8.28 -14.93 7.42
N PHE A 371 -7.61 -13.94 6.83
CA PHE A 371 -6.21 -13.64 7.10
C PHE A 371 -6.11 -13.03 8.51
N THR A 372 -6.10 -13.85 9.54
CA THR A 372 -5.35 -13.51 10.74
C THR A 372 -3.92 -13.93 10.45
N ALA A 373 -3.00 -12.97 10.34
CA ALA A 373 -1.58 -13.25 10.34
C ALA A 373 -1.29 -14.02 11.64
N ASP A 374 -1.01 -15.32 11.52
CA ASP A 374 -0.42 -16.05 12.62
C ASP A 374 0.96 -15.44 12.85
N ALA A 375 1.09 -14.67 13.93
CA ALA A 375 2.36 -14.21 14.45
C ALA A 375 3.24 -15.43 14.76
N HIS A 376 4.35 -15.56 14.06
CA HIS A 376 5.51 -16.34 14.45
C HIS A 376 6.67 -15.41 14.77
#